data_f3b8b9f7a1b9b638ece4cc4db2aada8f
#
_entry.id   f3b8b9f7a1b9b638ece4cc4db2aada8f
#
_cell.length_a   1.000
_cell.length_b   1.000
_cell.length_c   1.000
_cell.angle_alpha   90.00
_cell.angle_beta   90.00
_cell.angle_gamma   90.00
#
_symmetry.space_group_name_H-M   'P 1'
#
loop_
_entity.id
_entity.type
_entity.pdbx_description
1 polymer ?
#
loop_
_entity_poly.entity_id
_entity_poly.type
_entity_poly.pdbx_seq_one_letter_code
_entity_poly.pdbx_strand_id
1 'polypeptide(L)'
;MTRKILLLTALLAVAATLPAQKIQVINLWPKGAPNRSGIANDTAKVWAYLPADKKATGRAIVICPGGGYSGLAMDHEGHEWAKFFQNMGITAFVLKYRMPNGNPEVPISDAEETIKMVRRNAMQWHIKSNEVGIMGSSAGGHLASIVATLSERNAKPNFQILFYPVITMMQGYCHQGSHDNFLGKGNQKRKEKNYSSDLLVTRTTPRAWIALSDDDNVVEPSNGTNYYLELYRHDVPASLHVYPDGGHGWGSRLSFKYHIEMIMELKAWLDSF
;
A
#
# COMPACT_ATOMS: atom_id res chain seq x y z
N MET A 1 64.89 -9.98 -41.87
CA MET A 1 64.10 -8.84 -41.39
C MET A 1 62.63 -9.22 -41.44
N THR A 2 62.06 -9.70 -40.34
CA THR A 2 60.66 -10.16 -40.26
C THR A 2 59.87 -9.13 -39.48
N ARG A 3 58.96 -8.41 -40.16
CA ARG A 3 58.04 -7.46 -39.55
C ARG A 3 56.89 -8.21 -38.86
N LYS A 4 56.82 -8.11 -37.54
CA LYS A 4 55.63 -8.54 -36.77
C LYS A 4 54.57 -7.45 -36.86
N ILE A 5 53.41 -7.77 -37.45
CA ILE A 5 52.22 -6.93 -37.44
C ILE A 5 51.48 -7.24 -36.18
N LEU A 6 51.37 -6.22 -35.26
CA LEU A 6 50.53 -6.28 -34.08
C LEU A 6 49.10 -5.86 -34.49
N LEU A 7 48.17 -6.81 -34.49
CA LEU A 7 46.73 -6.49 -34.58
C LEU A 7 46.23 -6.05 -33.19
N LEU A 8 45.89 -4.77 -33.07
CA LEU A 8 45.22 -4.21 -31.91
C LEU A 8 43.70 -4.40 -32.09
N THR A 9 43.12 -5.40 -31.44
CA THR A 9 41.65 -5.56 -31.41
C THR A 9 41.07 -4.59 -30.36
N ALA A 10 40.44 -3.50 -30.83
CA ALA A 10 39.69 -2.60 -30.01
C ALA A 10 38.38 -3.26 -29.58
N LEU A 11 38.27 -3.64 -28.31
CA LEU A 11 37.01 -4.08 -27.69
C LEU A 11 36.12 -2.85 -27.48
N LEU A 12 35.13 -2.63 -28.36
CA LEU A 12 34.07 -1.64 -28.09
C LEU A 12 33.16 -2.19 -27.01
N ALA A 13 33.31 -1.69 -25.78
CA ALA A 13 32.32 -1.88 -24.70
C ALA A 13 31.06 -1.07 -25.02
N VAL A 14 30.05 -1.72 -25.56
CA VAL A 14 28.71 -1.15 -25.66
C VAL A 14 28.15 -1.05 -24.26
N ALA A 15 28.25 0.13 -23.64
CA ALA A 15 27.53 0.45 -22.41
C ALA A 15 26.02 0.42 -22.73
N ALA A 16 25.37 -0.68 -22.39
CA ALA A 16 23.91 -0.76 -22.42
C ALA A 16 23.38 0.24 -21.38
N THR A 17 22.92 1.40 -21.83
CA THR A 17 22.18 2.34 -20.97
C THR A 17 20.88 1.65 -20.61
N LEU A 18 20.79 1.14 -19.38
CA LEU A 18 19.52 0.70 -18.81
C LEU A 18 18.59 1.92 -18.83
N PRO A 19 17.37 1.80 -19.38
CA PRO A 19 16.42 2.90 -19.35
C PRO A 19 16.18 3.29 -17.88
N ALA A 20 16.36 4.57 -17.58
CA ALA A 20 16.21 5.09 -16.22
C ALA A 20 14.80 4.80 -15.72
N GLN A 21 14.70 4.22 -14.54
CA GLN A 21 13.42 4.02 -13.84
C GLN A 21 12.75 5.38 -13.68
N LYS A 22 11.54 5.53 -14.21
CA LYS A 22 10.85 6.81 -14.26
C LYS A 22 9.95 7.00 -13.04
N ILE A 23 10.18 8.06 -12.28
CA ILE A 23 9.28 8.48 -11.21
C ILE A 23 8.51 9.70 -11.71
N GLN A 24 7.17 9.65 -11.59
CA GLN A 24 6.29 10.77 -11.93
C GLN A 24 5.57 11.24 -10.66
N VAL A 25 5.51 12.55 -10.45
CA VAL A 25 4.73 13.15 -9.35
C VAL A 25 3.44 13.71 -9.92
N ILE A 26 2.31 13.27 -9.37
CA ILE A 26 0.97 13.58 -9.86
C ILE A 26 0.21 14.31 -8.75
N ASN A 27 -0.34 15.48 -9.05
CA ASN A 27 -1.33 16.11 -8.18
C ASN A 27 -2.68 15.39 -8.40
N LEU A 28 -3.19 14.75 -7.37
CA LEU A 28 -4.40 13.94 -7.48
C LEU A 28 -5.64 14.77 -7.81
N TRP A 29 -5.72 15.99 -7.30
CA TRP A 29 -6.88 16.87 -7.43
C TRP A 29 -6.52 18.21 -8.08
N PRO A 30 -6.19 18.27 -9.37
CA PRO A 30 -5.75 19.51 -10.01
C PRO A 30 -6.84 20.60 -10.12
N LYS A 31 -8.10 20.19 -10.00
CA LYS A 31 -9.28 21.09 -10.04
C LYS A 31 -9.92 21.32 -8.66
N GLY A 32 -9.25 20.91 -7.59
CA GLY A 32 -9.77 20.96 -6.22
C GLY A 32 -10.31 19.60 -5.75
N ALA A 33 -9.98 19.25 -4.50
CA ALA A 33 -10.36 17.99 -3.90
C ALA A 33 -11.81 18.03 -3.37
N PRO A 34 -12.56 16.90 -3.48
CA PRO A 34 -13.79 16.73 -2.72
C PRO A 34 -13.41 16.63 -1.23
N ASN A 35 -14.37 16.80 -0.37
CA ASN A 35 -14.18 16.66 1.08
C ASN A 35 -13.00 17.51 1.62
N ARG A 36 -13.18 18.24 2.66
CA ARG A 36 -12.14 19.08 3.25
C ARG A 36 -11.89 18.67 4.70
N SER A 37 -10.60 18.55 5.06
CA SER A 37 -10.17 18.31 6.44
C SER A 37 -10.13 19.59 7.29
N GLY A 38 -10.20 20.76 6.66
CA GLY A 38 -9.94 22.04 7.31
C GLY A 38 -8.46 22.36 7.53
N ILE A 39 -7.56 21.46 7.15
CA ILE A 39 -6.11 21.66 7.27
C ILE A 39 -5.63 22.46 6.05
N ALA A 40 -4.99 23.60 6.32
CA ALA A 40 -4.45 24.47 5.25
C ALA A 40 -3.33 23.74 4.47
N ASN A 41 -3.34 23.90 3.15
CA ASN A 41 -2.32 23.35 2.25
C ASN A 41 -2.14 21.82 2.29
N ASP A 42 -3.07 21.07 2.88
CA ASP A 42 -3.04 19.62 2.83
C ASP A 42 -3.55 19.13 1.46
N THR A 43 -2.61 18.66 0.65
CA THR A 43 -2.86 18.23 -0.73
C THR A 43 -2.49 16.77 -0.95
N ALA A 44 -3.36 16.03 -1.64
CA ALA A 44 -3.06 14.67 -2.06
C ALA A 44 -2.11 14.66 -3.27
N LYS A 45 -1.05 13.84 -3.17
CA LYS A 45 -0.07 13.63 -4.25
C LYS A 45 0.22 12.15 -4.42
N VAL A 46 0.55 11.75 -5.64
CA VAL A 46 0.92 10.38 -5.96
C VAL A 46 2.28 10.36 -6.65
N TRP A 47 3.18 9.50 -6.18
CA TRP A 47 4.44 9.19 -6.86
C TRP A 47 4.29 7.87 -7.58
N ALA A 48 4.30 7.89 -8.91
CA ALA A 48 4.24 6.70 -9.75
C ALA A 48 5.65 6.19 -10.05
N TYR A 49 5.93 4.96 -9.66
CA TYR A 49 7.16 4.21 -9.91
C TYR A 49 6.90 3.22 -11.03
N LEU A 50 7.33 3.55 -12.25
CA LEU A 50 7.10 2.74 -13.43
C LEU A 50 8.28 1.80 -13.64
N PRO A 51 8.08 0.47 -13.76
CA PRO A 51 9.13 -0.46 -14.15
C PRO A 51 9.58 -0.19 -15.57
N ALA A 52 10.74 -0.70 -15.95
CA ALA A 52 11.14 -0.71 -17.37
C ALA A 52 10.15 -1.56 -18.19
N ASP A 53 9.75 -1.12 -19.38
CA ASP A 53 8.69 -1.74 -20.19
C ASP A 53 8.86 -3.25 -20.38
N LYS A 54 10.09 -3.71 -20.60
CA LYS A 54 10.42 -5.14 -20.77
C LYS A 54 10.22 -5.99 -19.49
N LYS A 55 10.08 -5.35 -18.31
CA LYS A 55 9.89 -6.01 -17.01
C LYS A 55 8.47 -5.89 -16.47
N ALA A 56 7.65 -5.03 -17.08
CA ALA A 56 6.30 -4.76 -16.59
C ALA A 56 5.43 -6.03 -16.65
N THR A 57 4.89 -6.42 -15.48
CA THR A 57 3.97 -7.57 -15.33
C THR A 57 2.55 -7.24 -15.75
N GLY A 58 2.22 -5.96 -15.80
CA GLY A 58 0.86 -5.45 -15.92
C GLY A 58 0.15 -5.28 -14.56
N ARG A 59 0.74 -5.74 -13.46
CA ARG A 59 0.20 -5.56 -12.11
C ARG A 59 0.56 -4.17 -11.57
N ALA A 60 -0.34 -3.59 -10.76
CA ALA A 60 -0.12 -2.32 -10.10
C ALA A 60 -0.52 -2.37 -8.62
N ILE A 61 0.06 -1.48 -7.81
CA ILE A 61 -0.26 -1.37 -6.40
C ILE A 61 -0.26 0.09 -5.94
N VAL A 62 -1.31 0.49 -5.22
CA VAL A 62 -1.40 1.77 -4.51
C VAL A 62 -0.92 1.56 -3.09
N ILE A 63 0.01 2.38 -2.61
CA ILE A 63 0.66 2.25 -1.31
C ILE A 63 0.22 3.41 -0.42
N CYS A 64 -0.38 3.08 0.72
CA CYS A 64 -0.86 3.99 1.75
C CYS A 64 0.04 3.88 3.00
N PRO A 65 1.00 4.81 3.20
CA PRO A 65 1.87 4.79 4.38
C PRO A 65 1.09 4.98 5.67
N GLY A 66 1.61 4.47 6.80
CA GLY A 66 1.08 4.72 8.13
C GLY A 66 1.46 6.08 8.68
N GLY A 67 1.13 6.30 9.95
CA GLY A 67 1.41 7.55 10.68
C GLY A 67 0.23 8.04 11.51
N GLY A 68 -0.66 7.12 11.95
CA GLY A 68 -1.75 7.40 12.88
C GLY A 68 -2.79 8.41 12.39
N TYR A 69 -2.88 8.66 11.09
CA TYR A 69 -3.68 9.73 10.49
C TYR A 69 -3.31 11.15 10.97
N SER A 70 -2.10 11.33 11.49
CA SER A 70 -1.54 12.64 11.89
C SER A 70 -0.27 12.99 11.13
N GLY A 71 0.28 12.04 10.39
CA GLY A 71 1.46 12.16 9.53
C GLY A 71 1.55 10.97 8.59
N LEU A 72 2.65 10.89 7.82
CA LEU A 72 2.89 9.80 6.87
C LEU A 72 4.36 9.35 6.92
N ALA A 73 4.57 8.05 7.14
CA ALA A 73 5.87 7.39 7.09
C ALA A 73 6.27 7.11 5.63
N MET A 74 6.47 8.17 4.85
CA MET A 74 6.62 8.11 3.39
C MET A 74 7.80 7.27 2.93
N ASP A 75 8.89 7.16 3.70
CA ASP A 75 10.11 6.47 3.29
C ASP A 75 9.93 4.94 3.34
N HIS A 76 10.00 4.35 4.54
CA HIS A 76 10.03 2.90 4.74
C HIS A 76 8.66 2.22 4.63
N GLU A 77 7.56 2.96 4.67
CA GLU A 77 6.20 2.45 4.42
C GLU A 77 5.62 2.90 3.07
N GLY A 78 6.38 3.67 2.30
CA GLY A 78 5.99 4.20 1.01
C GLY A 78 7.02 3.98 -0.09
N HIS A 79 7.97 4.90 -0.20
CA HIS A 79 8.93 4.98 -1.31
C HIS A 79 9.86 3.76 -1.43
N GLU A 80 10.28 3.17 -0.32
CA GLU A 80 11.13 1.96 -0.35
C GLU A 80 10.34 0.76 -0.86
N TRP A 81 9.10 0.57 -0.42
CA TRP A 81 8.20 -0.44 -0.98
C TRP A 81 7.93 -0.22 -2.48
N ALA A 82 7.76 1.02 -2.90
CA ALA A 82 7.55 1.31 -4.31
C ALA A 82 8.74 0.89 -5.18
N LYS A 83 9.96 1.11 -4.72
CA LYS A 83 11.19 0.63 -5.39
C LYS A 83 11.24 -0.90 -5.43
N PHE A 84 10.84 -1.56 -4.34
CA PHE A 84 10.77 -3.02 -4.29
C PHE A 84 9.81 -3.57 -5.35
N PHE A 85 8.58 -3.08 -5.41
CA PHE A 85 7.59 -3.50 -6.41
C PHE A 85 8.02 -3.14 -7.84
N GLN A 86 8.59 -1.96 -8.05
CA GLN A 86 9.13 -1.54 -9.34
C GLN A 86 10.20 -2.52 -9.86
N ASN A 87 11.10 -2.98 -8.97
CA ASN A 87 12.12 -3.97 -9.31
C ASN A 87 11.52 -5.35 -9.65
N MET A 88 10.37 -5.69 -9.09
CA MET A 88 9.57 -6.88 -9.44
C MET A 88 8.75 -6.73 -10.72
N GLY A 89 8.79 -5.57 -11.38
CA GLY A 89 7.97 -5.30 -12.57
C GLY A 89 6.53 -4.91 -12.26
N ILE A 90 6.21 -4.60 -11.00
CA ILE A 90 4.90 -4.11 -10.57
C ILE A 90 4.93 -2.59 -10.50
N THR A 91 4.00 -1.93 -11.18
CA THR A 91 3.88 -0.46 -11.09
C THR A 91 3.36 -0.04 -9.73
N ALA A 92 4.09 0.83 -9.02
CA ALA A 92 3.73 1.23 -7.67
C ALA A 92 3.39 2.74 -7.60
N PHE A 93 2.34 3.05 -6.84
CA PHE A 93 1.81 4.41 -6.65
C PHE A 93 1.81 4.74 -5.17
N VAL A 94 2.79 5.53 -4.71
CA VAL A 94 2.83 5.98 -3.31
C VAL A 94 1.88 7.16 -3.15
N LEU A 95 0.89 6.99 -2.31
CA LEU A 95 -0.13 8.01 -2.05
C LEU A 95 0.19 8.80 -0.77
N LYS A 96 0.48 10.08 -0.93
CA LYS A 96 0.35 11.06 0.16
C LYS A 96 -1.11 11.45 0.26
N TYR A 97 -1.88 10.69 1.03
CA TYR A 97 -3.28 11.04 1.29
C TYR A 97 -3.39 12.21 2.28
N ARG A 98 -4.48 12.97 2.18
CA ARG A 98 -4.79 14.07 3.09
C ARG A 98 -5.21 13.55 4.46
N MET A 99 -4.87 14.30 5.49
CA MET A 99 -5.25 13.94 6.86
C MET A 99 -6.76 14.11 7.08
N PRO A 100 -7.42 13.15 7.74
CA PRO A 100 -8.88 13.17 7.92
C PRO A 100 -9.36 14.30 8.83
N ASN A 101 -8.65 14.59 9.92
CA ASN A 101 -9.06 15.57 10.93
C ASN A 101 -10.55 15.38 11.35
N GLY A 102 -10.93 14.13 11.63
CA GLY A 102 -12.29 13.75 12.00
C GLY A 102 -13.28 13.57 10.83
N ASN A 103 -12.81 13.71 9.58
CA ASN A 103 -13.60 13.46 8.38
C ASN A 103 -13.02 12.27 7.59
N PRO A 104 -13.53 11.05 7.77
CA PRO A 104 -13.07 9.83 7.09
C PRO A 104 -13.05 9.91 5.56
N GLU A 105 -14.00 10.64 4.98
CA GLU A 105 -14.15 10.74 3.53
C GLU A 105 -12.96 11.43 2.84
N VAL A 106 -12.15 12.18 3.58
CA VAL A 106 -10.98 12.87 3.03
C VAL A 106 -9.94 11.87 2.51
N PRO A 107 -9.33 11.01 3.35
CA PRO A 107 -8.34 10.03 2.88
C PRO A 107 -8.98 8.91 2.05
N ILE A 108 -10.23 8.51 2.32
CA ILE A 108 -10.93 7.49 1.52
C ILE A 108 -11.06 7.96 0.07
N SER A 109 -11.56 9.18 -0.15
CA SER A 109 -11.68 9.73 -1.50
C SER A 109 -10.33 9.84 -2.23
N ASP A 110 -9.24 10.11 -1.52
CA ASP A 110 -7.90 10.15 -2.10
C ASP A 110 -7.42 8.75 -2.55
N ALA A 111 -7.64 7.74 -1.73
CA ALA A 111 -7.25 6.37 -2.07
C ALA A 111 -8.11 5.79 -3.20
N GLU A 112 -9.42 6.02 -3.17
CA GLU A 112 -10.33 5.62 -4.24
C GLU A 112 -9.99 6.28 -5.58
N GLU A 113 -9.77 7.61 -5.57
CA GLU A 113 -9.42 8.34 -6.79
C GLU A 113 -8.08 7.88 -7.35
N THR A 114 -7.12 7.52 -6.47
CA THR A 114 -5.84 6.96 -6.92
C THR A 114 -6.06 5.66 -7.68
N ILE A 115 -6.87 4.72 -7.18
CA ILE A 115 -7.21 3.47 -7.89
C ILE A 115 -7.93 3.77 -9.21
N LYS A 116 -8.91 4.67 -9.19
CA LYS A 116 -9.64 5.10 -10.40
C LYS A 116 -8.70 5.74 -11.42
N MET A 117 -7.78 6.59 -11.00
CA MET A 117 -6.75 7.20 -11.84
C MET A 117 -5.83 6.16 -12.47
N VAL A 118 -5.35 5.19 -11.69
CA VAL A 118 -4.52 4.08 -12.20
C VAL A 118 -5.27 3.31 -13.28
N ARG A 119 -6.52 2.98 -13.08
CA ARG A 119 -7.35 2.27 -14.06
C ARG A 119 -7.63 3.08 -15.32
N ARG A 120 -7.89 4.39 -15.20
CA ARG A 120 -8.08 5.28 -16.38
C ARG A 120 -6.83 5.39 -17.24
N ASN A 121 -5.65 5.32 -16.63
CA ASN A 121 -4.37 5.43 -17.33
C ASN A 121 -3.68 4.07 -17.56
N ALA A 122 -4.40 2.97 -17.39
CA ALA A 122 -3.86 1.61 -17.43
C ALA A 122 -3.11 1.31 -18.75
N MET A 123 -3.67 1.72 -19.88
CA MET A 123 -3.03 1.56 -21.18
C MET A 123 -1.69 2.31 -21.28
N GLN A 124 -1.66 3.57 -20.81
CA GLN A 124 -0.46 4.41 -20.83
C GLN A 124 0.68 3.86 -19.97
N TRP A 125 0.33 3.17 -18.87
CA TRP A 125 1.31 2.63 -17.92
C TRP A 125 1.50 1.12 -18.03
N HIS A 126 0.99 0.51 -19.11
CA HIS A 126 1.07 -0.95 -19.36
C HIS A 126 0.53 -1.78 -18.19
N ILE A 127 -0.60 -1.33 -17.60
CA ILE A 127 -1.26 -1.97 -16.46
C ILE A 127 -2.52 -2.69 -16.95
N LYS A 128 -2.80 -3.85 -16.38
CA LYS A 128 -4.08 -4.54 -16.50
C LYS A 128 -5.05 -3.96 -15.45
N SER A 129 -6.13 -3.34 -15.89
CA SER A 129 -7.08 -2.64 -15.00
C SER A 129 -7.74 -3.53 -13.95
N ASN A 130 -7.71 -4.85 -14.14
CA ASN A 130 -8.19 -5.87 -13.20
C ASN A 130 -7.08 -6.49 -12.32
N GLU A 131 -5.87 -5.94 -12.33
CA GLU A 131 -4.74 -6.35 -11.48
C GLU A 131 -4.17 -5.15 -10.67
N VAL A 132 -5.05 -4.32 -10.13
CA VAL A 132 -4.69 -3.16 -9.30
C VAL A 132 -4.96 -3.46 -7.83
N GLY A 133 -3.90 -3.59 -7.04
CA GLY A 133 -3.97 -3.81 -5.59
C GLY A 133 -3.85 -2.53 -4.78
N ILE A 134 -4.06 -2.69 -3.48
CA ILE A 134 -3.78 -1.67 -2.47
C ILE A 134 -2.90 -2.26 -1.37
N MET A 135 -1.99 -1.46 -0.84
CA MET A 135 -1.14 -1.81 0.29
C MET A 135 -1.23 -0.71 1.34
N GLY A 136 -1.16 -1.09 2.60
CA GLY A 136 -1.03 -0.10 3.67
C GLY A 136 -0.40 -0.67 4.93
N SER A 137 0.21 0.23 5.70
CA SER A 137 0.84 -0.07 6.98
C SER A 137 0.15 0.72 8.09
N SER A 138 -0.08 0.11 9.27
CA SER A 138 -0.63 0.81 10.43
C SER A 138 -1.96 1.52 10.09
N ALA A 139 -2.09 2.82 10.31
CA ALA A 139 -3.25 3.62 9.89
C ALA A 139 -3.48 3.59 8.36
N GLY A 140 -2.41 3.51 7.54
CA GLY A 140 -2.53 3.29 6.09
C GLY A 140 -3.08 1.89 5.76
N GLY A 141 -2.81 0.90 6.61
CA GLY A 141 -3.44 -0.43 6.55
C GLY A 141 -4.94 -0.37 6.81
N HIS A 142 -5.38 0.48 7.74
CA HIS A 142 -6.79 0.78 7.92
C HIS A 142 -7.41 1.40 6.66
N LEU A 143 -6.78 2.44 6.10
CA LEU A 143 -7.25 3.06 4.88
C LEU A 143 -7.36 2.04 3.73
N ALA A 144 -6.34 1.19 3.57
CA ALA A 144 -6.31 0.14 2.55
C ALA A 144 -7.46 -0.88 2.74
N SER A 145 -7.69 -1.36 3.96
CA SER A 145 -8.74 -2.33 4.29
C SER A 145 -10.15 -1.72 4.18
N ILE A 146 -10.33 -0.44 4.54
CA ILE A 146 -11.60 0.28 4.35
C ILE A 146 -11.93 0.42 2.87
N VAL A 147 -10.99 0.83 2.03
CA VAL A 147 -11.18 0.90 0.58
C VAL A 147 -11.48 -0.48 -0.01
N ALA A 148 -10.81 -1.52 0.48
CA ALA A 148 -11.05 -2.89 0.04
C ALA A 148 -12.46 -3.42 0.40
N THR A 149 -13.03 -2.99 1.52
CA THR A 149 -14.34 -3.45 1.99
C THR A 149 -15.50 -2.58 1.52
N LEU A 150 -15.37 -1.25 1.59
CA LEU A 150 -16.47 -0.31 1.34
C LEU A 150 -16.58 0.18 -0.11
N SER A 151 -15.46 0.27 -0.84
CA SER A 151 -15.49 0.96 -2.14
C SER A 151 -16.32 0.23 -3.19
N GLU A 152 -16.90 0.99 -4.10
CA GLU A 152 -17.57 0.47 -5.26
C GLU A 152 -16.58 -0.14 -6.27
N ARG A 153 -17.11 -0.95 -7.19
CA ARG A 153 -16.34 -1.77 -8.14
C ARG A 153 -15.21 -1.00 -8.87
N ASN A 154 -15.44 0.25 -9.24
CA ASN A 154 -14.46 1.05 -9.98
C ASN A 154 -13.28 1.54 -9.12
N ALA A 155 -13.44 1.59 -7.79
CA ALA A 155 -12.44 1.96 -6.80
C ALA A 155 -11.98 0.78 -5.95
N LYS A 156 -12.72 -0.35 -5.93
CA LYS A 156 -12.35 -1.55 -5.16
C LYS A 156 -11.08 -2.18 -5.72
N PRO A 157 -10.03 -2.41 -4.91
CA PRO A 157 -8.81 -3.05 -5.38
C PRO A 157 -9.05 -4.53 -5.73
N ASN A 158 -8.11 -5.16 -6.45
CA ASN A 158 -8.18 -6.58 -6.80
C ASN A 158 -7.51 -7.49 -5.76
N PHE A 159 -6.60 -6.93 -4.96
CA PHE A 159 -5.94 -7.59 -3.83
C PHE A 159 -5.48 -6.53 -2.82
N GLN A 160 -5.19 -6.95 -1.59
CA GLN A 160 -4.71 -6.07 -0.53
C GLN A 160 -3.51 -6.68 0.22
N ILE A 161 -2.57 -5.82 0.61
CA ILE A 161 -1.38 -6.17 1.40
C ILE A 161 -1.37 -5.27 2.63
N LEU A 162 -1.38 -5.86 3.82
CA LEU A 162 -1.56 -5.15 5.08
C LEU A 162 -0.42 -5.47 6.05
N PHE A 163 0.30 -4.43 6.47
CA PHE A 163 1.37 -4.55 7.46
C PHE A 163 0.91 -3.96 8.79
N TYR A 164 0.93 -4.77 9.85
CA TYR A 164 0.50 -4.39 11.21
C TYR A 164 -0.67 -3.39 11.18
N PRO A 165 -1.75 -3.73 10.43
CA PRO A 165 -2.79 -2.75 10.13
C PRO A 165 -3.62 -2.41 11.38
N VAL A 166 -3.97 -1.14 11.53
CA VAL A 166 -5.19 -0.79 12.24
C VAL A 166 -6.35 -1.34 11.42
N ILE A 167 -7.33 -1.96 12.05
CA ILE A 167 -8.51 -2.56 11.42
C ILE A 167 -9.78 -2.07 12.08
N THR A 168 -9.89 -2.24 13.39
CA THR A 168 -11.07 -1.83 14.13
C THR A 168 -10.95 -0.40 14.61
N MET A 169 -12.07 0.31 14.59
CA MET A 169 -12.26 1.61 15.27
C MET A 169 -13.09 1.45 16.54
N MET A 170 -13.47 0.20 16.90
CA MET A 170 -14.24 -0.06 18.11
C MET A 170 -13.40 0.21 19.36
N GLN A 171 -13.94 0.96 20.30
CA GLN A 171 -13.31 1.26 21.58
C GLN A 171 -12.91 -0.02 22.33
N GLY A 172 -11.76 0.02 23.02
CA GLY A 172 -11.22 -1.07 23.82
C GLY A 172 -10.01 -1.76 23.23
N TYR A 173 -9.91 -1.88 21.89
CA TYR A 173 -8.77 -2.49 21.18
C TYR A 173 -8.43 -1.81 19.85
N CYS A 174 -8.99 -0.63 19.60
CA CYS A 174 -8.53 0.21 18.49
C CYS A 174 -7.23 0.95 18.88
N HIS A 175 -6.44 1.31 17.87
CA HIS A 175 -5.38 2.29 18.07
C HIS A 175 -5.99 3.67 18.27
N GLN A 176 -6.03 4.16 19.54
CA GLN A 176 -6.77 5.37 19.93
C GLN A 176 -6.37 6.61 19.12
N GLY A 177 -5.08 6.79 18.84
CA GLY A 177 -4.61 7.92 18.03
C GLY A 177 -5.20 7.92 16.62
N SER A 178 -5.24 6.77 15.97
CA SER A 178 -5.87 6.62 14.64
C SER A 178 -7.39 6.84 14.71
N HIS A 179 -8.05 6.30 15.72
CA HIS A 179 -9.48 6.50 15.94
C HIS A 179 -9.83 8.00 16.04
N ASP A 180 -9.15 8.73 16.93
CA ASP A 180 -9.45 10.14 17.19
C ASP A 180 -9.15 11.04 16.00
N ASN A 181 -8.07 10.77 15.29
CA ASN A 181 -7.71 11.52 14.10
C ASN A 181 -8.65 11.22 12.91
N PHE A 182 -9.11 9.98 12.78
CA PHE A 182 -9.93 9.55 11.65
C PHE A 182 -11.42 9.88 11.86
N LEU A 183 -11.97 9.54 13.01
CA LEU A 183 -13.40 9.72 13.32
C LEU A 183 -13.73 11.04 14.00
N GLY A 184 -12.74 11.67 14.64
CA GLY A 184 -12.91 12.77 15.59
C GLY A 184 -13.00 12.28 17.02
N LYS A 185 -12.71 13.18 17.96
CA LYS A 185 -12.79 12.90 19.42
C LYS A 185 -14.24 12.79 19.89
N GLY A 186 -14.43 12.14 21.04
CA GLY A 186 -15.73 12.00 21.71
C GLY A 186 -16.48 10.74 21.28
N ASN A 187 -17.80 10.72 21.52
CA ASN A 187 -18.62 9.55 21.25
C ASN A 187 -18.88 9.36 19.75
N GLN A 188 -18.19 8.41 19.14
CA GLN A 188 -18.26 8.08 17.71
C GLN A 188 -18.86 6.69 17.42
N LYS A 189 -19.57 6.07 18.36
CA LYS A 189 -20.07 4.67 18.29
C LYS A 189 -20.67 4.26 16.94
N ARG A 190 -21.41 5.14 16.26
CA ARG A 190 -21.99 4.85 14.95
C ARG A 190 -20.90 4.79 13.88
N LYS A 191 -19.97 5.74 13.88
CA LYS A 191 -18.85 5.79 12.94
C LYS A 191 -17.87 4.65 13.19
N GLU A 192 -17.62 4.29 14.45
CA GLU A 192 -16.75 3.17 14.79
C GLU A 192 -17.14 1.90 14.04
N LYS A 193 -18.42 1.52 14.06
CA LYS A 193 -18.93 0.36 13.32
C LYS A 193 -18.81 0.51 11.81
N ASN A 194 -19.11 1.70 11.29
CA ASN A 194 -19.11 1.96 9.85
C ASN A 194 -17.70 1.98 9.24
N TYR A 195 -16.67 2.15 10.09
CA TYR A 195 -15.29 2.22 9.66
C TYR A 195 -14.36 1.20 10.35
N SER A 196 -14.92 0.10 10.85
CA SER A 196 -14.17 -1.07 11.32
C SER A 196 -14.21 -2.13 10.21
N SER A 197 -13.07 -2.32 9.53
CA SER A 197 -13.00 -3.16 8.33
C SER A 197 -13.35 -4.62 8.58
N ASP A 198 -13.08 -5.14 9.77
CA ASP A 198 -13.46 -6.48 10.21
C ASP A 198 -14.98 -6.69 10.20
N LEU A 199 -15.75 -5.66 10.51
CA LEU A 199 -17.23 -5.70 10.48
C LEU A 199 -17.83 -5.53 9.08
N LEU A 200 -17.02 -5.23 8.08
CA LEU A 200 -17.43 -4.86 6.72
C LEU A 200 -17.02 -5.88 5.67
N VAL A 201 -16.38 -6.97 6.08
CA VAL A 201 -15.97 -8.04 5.18
C VAL A 201 -17.20 -8.68 4.53
N THR A 202 -17.10 -8.93 3.24
CA THR A 202 -18.10 -9.66 2.45
C THR A 202 -17.41 -10.64 1.50
N ARG A 203 -18.14 -11.51 0.85
CA ARG A 203 -17.61 -12.42 -0.19
C ARG A 203 -16.97 -11.70 -1.38
N THR A 204 -17.22 -10.40 -1.55
CA THR A 204 -16.62 -9.57 -2.60
C THR A 204 -15.40 -8.79 -2.13
N THR A 205 -15.01 -8.93 -0.87
CA THR A 205 -13.76 -8.34 -0.34
C THR A 205 -12.57 -9.01 -1.05
N PRO A 206 -11.59 -8.25 -1.55
CA PRO A 206 -10.46 -8.82 -2.27
C PRO A 206 -9.55 -9.64 -1.35
N ARG A 207 -8.87 -10.63 -1.97
CA ARG A 207 -7.85 -11.45 -1.28
C ARG A 207 -6.83 -10.59 -0.53
N ALA A 208 -6.32 -11.11 0.58
CA ALA A 208 -5.45 -10.37 1.48
C ALA A 208 -4.16 -11.13 1.82
N TRP A 209 -3.06 -10.38 1.96
CA TRP A 209 -1.84 -10.79 2.66
C TRP A 209 -1.65 -9.87 3.86
N ILE A 210 -1.47 -10.45 5.05
CA ILE A 210 -1.43 -9.72 6.33
C ILE A 210 -0.17 -10.14 7.09
N ALA A 211 0.62 -9.19 7.56
CA ALA A 211 1.81 -9.42 8.37
C ALA A 211 1.81 -8.57 9.64
N LEU A 212 2.08 -9.20 10.77
CA LEU A 212 2.06 -8.64 12.12
C LEU A 212 3.30 -9.04 12.89
N SER A 213 3.58 -8.34 14.00
CA SER A 213 4.45 -8.82 15.08
C SER A 213 3.61 -9.15 16.32
N ASP A 214 3.92 -10.26 17.00
CA ASP A 214 3.20 -10.70 18.21
C ASP A 214 3.39 -9.73 19.39
N ASP A 215 4.55 -9.07 19.43
CA ASP A 215 4.95 -8.10 20.44
C ASP A 215 4.56 -6.64 20.10
N ASP A 216 3.66 -6.41 19.11
CA ASP A 216 3.21 -5.06 18.76
C ASP A 216 2.34 -4.46 19.87
N ASN A 217 2.88 -3.47 20.58
CA ASN A 217 2.22 -2.76 21.67
C ASN A 217 1.62 -1.40 21.26
N VAL A 218 1.64 -1.08 19.95
CA VAL A 218 1.03 0.14 19.39
C VAL A 218 -0.30 -0.18 18.72
N VAL A 219 -0.31 -1.18 17.84
CA VAL A 219 -1.51 -1.73 17.22
C VAL A 219 -1.62 -3.20 17.60
N GLU A 220 -2.53 -3.49 18.50
CA GLU A 220 -2.72 -4.84 19.02
C GLU A 220 -2.90 -5.86 17.88
N PRO A 221 -2.17 -7.00 17.90
CA PRO A 221 -2.22 -8.02 16.85
C PRO A 221 -3.62 -8.56 16.55
N SER A 222 -4.54 -8.45 17.51
CA SER A 222 -5.96 -8.79 17.36
C SER A 222 -6.62 -8.05 16.18
N ASN A 223 -6.14 -6.86 15.80
CA ASN A 223 -6.64 -6.14 14.63
C ASN A 223 -6.49 -6.99 13.37
N GLY A 224 -5.29 -7.44 13.05
CA GLY A 224 -5.06 -8.23 11.84
C GLY A 224 -5.58 -9.66 11.94
N THR A 225 -5.50 -10.31 13.12
CA THR A 225 -5.99 -11.69 13.28
C THR A 225 -7.51 -11.77 13.20
N ASN A 226 -8.26 -10.81 13.76
CA ASN A 226 -9.72 -10.74 13.63
C ASN A 226 -10.13 -10.47 12.18
N TYR A 227 -9.42 -9.58 11.47
CA TYR A 227 -9.70 -9.34 10.06
C TYR A 227 -9.49 -10.60 9.21
N TYR A 228 -8.40 -11.34 9.44
CA TYR A 228 -8.17 -12.63 8.81
C TYR A 228 -9.31 -13.63 9.07
N LEU A 229 -9.79 -13.72 10.32
CA LEU A 229 -10.91 -14.60 10.67
C LEU A 229 -12.21 -14.22 9.95
N GLU A 230 -12.48 -12.93 9.79
CA GLU A 230 -13.65 -12.49 9.03
C GLU A 230 -13.50 -12.77 7.53
N LEU A 231 -12.29 -12.58 6.95
CA LEU A 231 -12.01 -12.97 5.56
C LEU A 231 -12.26 -14.48 5.37
N TYR A 232 -11.76 -15.33 6.29
CA TYR A 232 -11.98 -16.77 6.27
C TYR A 232 -13.48 -17.13 6.34
N ARG A 233 -14.24 -16.51 7.25
CA ARG A 233 -15.69 -16.73 7.41
C ARG A 233 -16.50 -16.36 6.15
N HIS A 234 -15.98 -15.49 5.32
CA HIS A 234 -16.62 -15.05 4.08
C HIS A 234 -16.02 -15.68 2.82
N ASP A 235 -15.26 -16.78 2.95
CA ASP A 235 -14.62 -17.49 1.84
C ASP A 235 -13.68 -16.61 0.99
N VAL A 236 -13.07 -15.60 1.59
CA VAL A 236 -12.09 -14.74 0.94
C VAL A 236 -10.68 -15.30 1.15
N PRO A 237 -9.93 -15.60 0.08
CA PRO A 237 -8.55 -16.09 0.21
C PRO A 237 -7.66 -15.11 0.95
N ALA A 238 -7.01 -15.54 2.02
CA ALA A 238 -6.13 -14.71 2.81
C ALA A 238 -4.93 -15.49 3.35
N SER A 239 -3.80 -14.80 3.54
CA SER A 239 -2.60 -15.31 4.19
C SER A 239 -2.27 -14.41 5.38
N LEU A 240 -2.03 -15.03 6.55
CA LEU A 240 -1.67 -14.32 7.78
C LEU A 240 -0.30 -14.80 8.26
N HIS A 241 0.60 -13.85 8.52
CA HIS A 241 1.94 -14.05 9.02
C HIS A 241 2.12 -13.27 10.32
N VAL A 242 2.40 -13.99 11.40
CA VAL A 242 2.64 -13.40 12.72
C VAL A 242 4.08 -13.71 13.12
N TYR A 243 4.92 -12.70 13.17
CA TYR A 243 6.32 -12.82 13.58
C TYR A 243 6.45 -12.68 15.09
N PRO A 244 7.31 -13.50 15.75
CA PRO A 244 7.40 -13.52 17.21
C PRO A 244 7.77 -12.18 17.85
N ASP A 245 8.59 -11.39 17.15
CA ASP A 245 9.04 -10.07 17.61
C ASP A 245 9.23 -9.11 16.44
N GLY A 246 9.35 -7.82 16.73
CA GLY A 246 9.54 -6.75 15.72
C GLY A 246 8.84 -5.46 16.09
N GLY A 247 7.88 -5.51 17.01
CA GLY A 247 7.08 -4.37 17.42
C GLY A 247 6.29 -3.78 16.28
N HIS A 248 6.16 -2.45 16.27
CA HIS A 248 5.39 -1.70 15.27
C HIS A 248 6.26 -0.90 14.31
N GLY A 249 5.79 -0.72 13.07
CA GLY A 249 6.37 0.27 12.15
C GLY A 249 7.66 -0.17 11.44
N TRP A 250 7.92 -1.48 11.32
CA TRP A 250 9.14 -1.96 10.65
C TRP A 250 9.13 -1.76 9.13
N GLY A 251 7.96 -1.77 8.46
CA GLY A 251 7.82 -1.50 7.03
C GLY A 251 8.79 -2.32 6.16
N SER A 252 9.53 -1.63 5.29
CA SER A 252 10.56 -2.25 4.42
C SER A 252 11.95 -2.33 5.05
N ARG A 253 12.11 -1.98 6.33
CA ARG A 253 13.43 -1.85 6.96
C ARG A 253 14.20 -3.16 7.00
N LEU A 254 15.44 -3.13 6.53
CA LEU A 254 16.36 -4.27 6.59
C LEU A 254 16.72 -4.69 8.03
N SER A 255 16.51 -3.80 9.00
CA SER A 255 16.71 -4.08 10.43
C SER A 255 15.59 -4.93 11.04
N PHE A 256 14.48 -5.14 10.35
CA PHE A 256 13.45 -6.09 10.79
C PHE A 256 14.02 -7.51 10.72
N LYS A 257 14.04 -8.19 11.84
CA LYS A 257 14.69 -9.50 12.01
C LYS A 257 14.24 -10.56 11.01
N TYR A 258 12.96 -10.52 10.63
CA TYR A 258 12.34 -11.46 9.68
C TYR A 258 12.15 -10.86 8.28
N HIS A 259 12.96 -9.85 7.93
CA HIS A 259 12.80 -9.15 6.65
C HIS A 259 12.90 -10.09 5.44
N ILE A 260 13.86 -11.04 5.46
CA ILE A 260 14.08 -11.95 4.33
C ILE A 260 12.91 -12.91 4.19
N GLU A 261 12.47 -13.54 5.27
CA GLU A 261 11.34 -14.47 5.31
C GLU A 261 10.06 -13.77 4.83
N MET A 262 9.77 -12.60 5.38
CA MET A 262 8.63 -11.77 5.00
C MET A 262 8.62 -11.44 3.51
N ILE A 263 9.76 -11.04 2.94
CA ILE A 263 9.89 -10.75 1.51
C ILE A 263 9.65 -12.00 0.66
N MET A 264 10.17 -13.15 1.08
CA MET A 264 9.98 -14.43 0.36
C MET A 264 8.50 -14.84 0.38
N GLU A 265 7.85 -14.75 1.53
CA GLU A 265 6.42 -15.08 1.71
C GLU A 265 5.53 -14.13 0.89
N LEU A 266 5.79 -12.83 0.93
CA LEU A 266 5.07 -11.84 0.13
C LEU A 266 5.20 -12.11 -1.38
N LYS A 267 6.42 -12.43 -1.85
CA LYS A 267 6.66 -12.78 -3.25
C LYS A 267 5.92 -14.06 -3.64
N ALA A 268 6.03 -15.11 -2.84
CA ALA A 268 5.33 -16.37 -3.07
C ALA A 268 3.81 -16.17 -3.13
N TRP A 269 3.26 -15.32 -2.26
CA TRP A 269 1.84 -14.99 -2.30
C TRP A 269 1.46 -14.21 -3.57
N LEU A 270 2.24 -13.22 -3.98
CA LEU A 270 2.01 -12.47 -5.22
C LEU A 270 2.09 -13.36 -6.47
N ASP A 271 2.92 -14.38 -6.45
CA ASP A 271 3.08 -15.34 -7.56
C ASP A 271 1.97 -16.42 -7.60
N SER A 272 1.12 -16.50 -6.57
CA SER A 272 0.07 -17.53 -6.43
C SER A 272 -1.22 -17.24 -7.23
N PHE A 273 -1.34 -16.06 -7.89
CA PHE A 273 -2.56 -15.67 -8.63
C PHE A 273 -2.27 -14.75 -9.81
#